data_8c7024aa00462e811f3cc2d724d57ff1
#
_entry.id   8c7024aa00462e811f3cc2d724d57ff1
#
_cell.length_a   1.000
_cell.length_b   1.000
_cell.length_c   1.000
_cell.angle_alpha   90.00
_cell.angle_beta   90.00
_cell.angle_gamma   90.00
#
_symmetry.space_group_name_H-M   'P 1'
#
loop_
_entity.id
_entity.type
_entity.pdbx_description
1 polymer ?
#
loop_
_entity_poly.entity_id
_entity_poly.type
_entity_poly.pdbx_seq_one_letter_code
_entity_poly.pdbx_strand_id
1 'polypeptide(L)'
;MTIALIAHDAKKELMVQFCIAYCGILARHTLCATGTTGKQVSEATGLKIQRYLSGSQGGDQQIGARISCDEIDVLLFFRDPINRKASEPNEMNLLRLCDVHNVPVATNIATAEAVSYTHLRAHE
;
A
#
# COMPACT_ATOMS: atom_id res chain seq x y z
N MET A 1 3.25 0.52 -13.43
CA MET A 1 2.19 1.10 -12.57
C MET A 1 2.79 1.65 -11.29
N THR A 2 2.13 2.58 -10.66
CA THR A 2 2.52 3.09 -9.34
C THR A 2 1.64 2.43 -8.28
N ILE A 3 2.27 1.74 -7.34
CA ILE A 3 1.61 0.98 -6.28
C ILE A 3 1.90 1.63 -4.94
N ALA A 4 0.86 1.93 -4.17
CA ALA A 4 1.00 2.47 -2.82
C ALA A 4 0.80 1.37 -1.79
N LEU A 5 1.65 1.34 -0.76
CA LEU A 5 1.62 0.34 0.31
C LEU A 5 1.34 1.04 1.64
N ILE A 6 0.29 0.62 2.31
CA ILE A 6 -0.07 1.09 3.65
C ILE A 6 -0.43 -0.13 4.49
N ALA A 7 -0.08 -0.12 5.76
CA ALA A 7 -0.48 -1.17 6.69
C ALA A 7 -0.68 -0.59 8.10
N HIS A 8 -1.75 -1.02 8.77
CA HIS A 8 -1.88 -0.78 10.20
C HIS A 8 -0.78 -1.53 10.94
N ASP A 9 -0.44 -1.10 12.16
CA ASP A 9 0.68 -1.66 12.91
C ASP A 9 0.62 -3.18 13.02
N ALA A 10 -0.55 -3.73 13.34
CA ALA A 10 -0.74 -5.18 13.48
C ALA A 10 -0.57 -5.94 12.16
N LYS A 11 -0.57 -5.26 11.02
CA LYS A 11 -0.48 -5.88 9.69
C LYS A 11 0.83 -5.58 8.96
N LYS A 12 1.75 -4.85 9.59
CA LYS A 12 3.01 -4.48 8.93
C LYS A 12 3.88 -5.69 8.63
N GLU A 13 3.96 -6.65 9.54
CA GLU A 13 4.72 -7.88 9.29
C GLU A 13 4.13 -8.67 8.13
N LEU A 14 2.80 -8.75 8.04
CA LEU A 14 2.13 -9.43 6.94
C LEU A 14 2.42 -8.73 5.61
N MET A 15 2.44 -7.40 5.61
CA MET A 15 2.82 -6.63 4.41
C MET A 15 4.25 -6.93 3.99
N VAL A 16 5.19 -7.00 4.94
CA VAL A 16 6.58 -7.35 4.65
C VAL A 16 6.66 -8.74 4.02
N GLN A 17 5.99 -9.73 4.60
CA GLN A 17 5.99 -11.09 4.08
C GLN A 17 5.37 -11.18 2.69
N PHE A 18 4.29 -10.45 2.46
CA PHE A 18 3.68 -10.35 1.13
C PHE A 18 4.67 -9.78 0.12
N CYS A 19 5.35 -8.69 0.46
CA CYS A 19 6.31 -8.04 -0.44
C CYS A 19 7.53 -8.91 -0.72
N ILE A 20 7.94 -9.75 0.24
CA ILE A 20 9.00 -10.74 0.00
C ILE A 20 8.52 -11.77 -1.03
N ALA A 21 7.32 -12.31 -0.83
CA ALA A 21 6.78 -13.36 -1.71
C ALA A 21 6.55 -12.86 -3.12
N TYR A 22 6.14 -11.61 -3.29
CA TYR A 22 5.82 -11.02 -4.60
C TYR A 22 6.87 -10.00 -5.06
N CYS A 23 8.09 -10.08 -4.52
CA CYS A 23 9.16 -9.13 -4.81
C CYS A 23 9.45 -9.01 -6.32
N GLY A 24 9.49 -10.12 -7.03
CA GLY A 24 9.76 -10.12 -8.47
C GLY A 24 8.74 -9.33 -9.27
N ILE A 25 7.46 -9.46 -8.93
CA ILE A 25 6.40 -8.69 -9.59
C ILE A 25 6.48 -7.22 -9.18
N LEU A 26 6.62 -6.95 -7.89
CA LEU A 26 6.66 -5.58 -7.37
C LEU A 26 7.85 -4.78 -7.90
N ALA A 27 8.99 -5.43 -8.12
CA ALA A 27 10.20 -4.78 -8.61
C ALA A 27 10.03 -4.17 -10.02
N ARG A 28 9.03 -4.59 -10.76
CA ARG A 28 8.73 -4.08 -12.10
C ARG A 28 7.85 -2.84 -12.10
N HIS A 29 7.45 -2.38 -10.92
CA HIS A 29 6.55 -1.24 -10.77
C HIS A 29 7.18 -0.18 -9.88
N THR A 30 6.62 1.01 -9.90
CA THR A 30 7.02 2.10 -9.02
C THR A 30 6.27 1.95 -7.69
N LEU A 31 7.01 1.99 -6.59
CA LEU A 31 6.44 1.77 -5.26
C LEU A 31 6.54 3.02 -4.41
N CYS A 32 5.48 3.30 -3.66
CA CYS A 32 5.49 4.29 -2.60
C CYS A 32 4.77 3.72 -1.38
N ALA A 33 5.03 4.28 -0.21
CA ALA A 33 4.47 3.77 1.04
C ALA A 33 4.51 4.83 2.13
N THR A 34 3.67 4.65 3.15
CA THR A 34 3.84 5.40 4.40
C THR A 34 5.18 5.04 5.05
N GLY A 35 5.74 5.97 5.82
CA GLY A 35 7.15 5.92 6.22
C GLY A 35 7.60 4.63 6.88
N THR A 36 6.89 4.20 7.95
CA THR A 36 7.30 3.00 8.69
C THR A 36 7.12 1.73 7.84
N THR A 37 6.01 1.62 7.12
CA THR A 37 5.77 0.49 6.22
C THR A 37 6.84 0.43 5.14
N GLY A 38 7.13 1.57 4.48
CA GLY A 38 8.13 1.64 3.44
C GLY A 38 9.52 1.26 3.92
N LYS A 39 9.89 1.71 5.14
CA LYS A 39 11.18 1.36 5.73
C LYS A 39 11.32 -0.14 5.95
N GLN A 40 10.32 -0.76 6.57
CA GLN A 40 10.35 -2.19 6.87
C GLN A 40 10.39 -3.03 5.60
N VAL A 41 9.59 -2.69 4.60
CA VAL A 41 9.57 -3.41 3.33
C VAL A 41 10.90 -3.25 2.59
N SER A 42 11.45 -2.04 2.50
CA SER A 42 12.74 -1.79 1.85
C SER A 42 13.87 -2.58 2.50
N GLU A 43 13.91 -2.60 3.83
CA GLU A 43 14.96 -3.31 4.56
C GLU A 43 14.87 -4.83 4.34
N ALA A 44 13.66 -5.37 4.23
CA ALA A 44 13.47 -6.81 4.08
C ALA A 44 13.64 -7.30 2.65
N THR A 45 13.36 -6.46 1.65
CA THR A 45 13.27 -6.89 0.24
C THR A 45 14.33 -6.27 -0.66
N GLY A 46 14.91 -5.13 -0.28
CA GLY A 46 15.78 -4.36 -1.16
C GLY A 46 15.04 -3.56 -2.23
N LEU A 47 13.71 -3.58 -2.23
CA LEU A 47 12.93 -2.80 -3.18
C LEU A 47 13.13 -1.30 -2.96
N LYS A 48 13.18 -0.54 -4.05
CA LYS A 48 13.20 0.92 -3.98
C LYS A 48 11.80 1.43 -3.76
N ILE A 49 11.57 2.12 -2.63
CA ILE A 49 10.25 2.60 -2.24
C ILE A 49 10.37 4.07 -1.88
N GLN A 50 9.55 4.92 -2.52
CA GLN A 50 9.40 6.30 -2.10
C GLN A 50 8.62 6.33 -0.80
N ARG A 51 9.23 6.80 0.28
CA ARG A 51 8.61 6.83 1.60
C ARG A 51 8.05 8.21 1.87
N TYR A 52 6.78 8.25 2.27
CA TYR A 52 6.14 9.44 2.80
C TYR A 52 6.28 9.47 4.33
N LEU A 53 5.59 10.40 4.98
CA LEU A 53 5.52 10.41 6.44
C LEU A 53 4.85 9.13 6.92
N SER A 54 5.06 8.79 8.20
CA SER A 54 4.33 7.68 8.81
C SER A 54 2.83 7.99 8.82
N GLY A 55 1.99 6.96 8.91
CA GLY A 55 0.54 7.14 8.95
C GLY A 55 0.09 8.06 10.07
N SER A 56 0.73 7.97 11.25
CA SER A 56 0.43 8.82 12.40
C SER A 56 0.82 10.29 12.19
N GLN A 57 1.64 10.60 11.19
CA GLN A 57 2.13 11.95 10.89
C GLN A 57 1.58 12.49 9.57
N GLY A 58 0.58 11.85 8.98
CA GLY A 58 -0.07 12.33 7.78
C GLY A 58 0.39 11.68 6.49
N GLY A 59 1.13 10.55 6.53
CA GLY A 59 1.56 9.85 5.34
C GLY A 59 0.40 9.35 4.49
N ASP A 60 -0.70 8.93 5.12
CA ASP A 60 -1.91 8.51 4.42
C ASP A 60 -2.54 9.67 3.64
N GLN A 61 -2.46 10.90 4.17
CA GLN A 61 -2.96 12.09 3.48
C GLN A 61 -2.11 12.42 2.25
N GLN A 62 -0.80 12.20 2.34
CA GLN A 62 0.10 12.39 1.19
C GLN A 62 -0.22 11.40 0.06
N ILE A 63 -0.47 10.14 0.41
CA ILE A 63 -0.89 9.13 -0.57
C ILE A 63 -2.28 9.48 -1.13
N GLY A 64 -3.20 9.91 -0.28
CA GLY A 64 -4.53 10.35 -0.72
C GLY A 64 -4.47 11.49 -1.74
N ALA A 65 -3.57 12.45 -1.54
CA ALA A 65 -3.37 13.54 -2.49
C ALA A 65 -2.89 13.01 -3.85
N ARG A 66 -2.01 12.02 -3.87
CA ARG A 66 -1.55 11.40 -5.13
C ARG A 66 -2.66 10.60 -5.81
N ILE A 67 -3.52 9.94 -5.06
CA ILE A 67 -4.71 9.27 -5.62
C ILE A 67 -5.59 10.30 -6.32
N SER A 68 -5.82 11.44 -5.66
CA SER A 68 -6.65 12.52 -6.22
C SER A 68 -6.06 13.13 -7.50
N CYS A 69 -4.76 13.01 -7.70
CA CYS A 69 -4.07 13.50 -8.90
C CYS A 69 -3.87 12.40 -9.95
N ASP A 70 -4.52 11.25 -9.79
CA ASP A 70 -4.41 10.09 -10.69
C ASP A 70 -2.96 9.57 -10.84
N GLU A 71 -2.17 9.69 -9.77
CA GLU A 71 -0.77 9.25 -9.78
C GLU A 71 -0.56 7.87 -9.15
N ILE A 72 -1.60 7.28 -8.57
CA ILE A 72 -1.55 5.94 -7.96
C ILE A 72 -2.45 5.02 -8.78
N ASP A 73 -1.92 3.89 -9.19
CA ASP A 73 -2.65 2.91 -10.00
C ASP A 73 -3.24 1.76 -9.19
N VAL A 74 -2.64 1.45 -8.04
CA VAL A 74 -3.12 0.38 -7.15
C VAL A 74 -2.78 0.77 -5.72
N LEU A 75 -3.71 0.55 -4.79
CA LEU A 75 -3.48 0.72 -3.36
C LEU A 75 -3.57 -0.63 -2.66
N LEU A 76 -2.50 -1.00 -1.96
CA LEU A 76 -2.49 -2.16 -1.07
C LEU A 76 -2.50 -1.63 0.36
N PHE A 77 -3.65 -1.71 1.00
CA PHE A 77 -3.85 -1.18 2.35
C PHE A 77 -4.28 -2.31 3.29
N PHE A 78 -3.30 -2.94 3.94
CA PHE A 78 -3.58 -4.02 4.89
C PHE A 78 -4.07 -3.41 6.19
N ARG A 79 -5.36 -3.50 6.43
CA ARG A 79 -6.01 -2.89 7.58
C ARG A 79 -6.33 -3.90 8.67
N ASP A 80 -6.32 -3.42 9.90
CA ASP A 80 -6.82 -4.15 11.06
C ASP A 80 -8.19 -3.57 11.42
N PRO A 81 -9.29 -4.26 11.09
CA PRO A 81 -10.62 -3.73 11.34
C PRO A 81 -11.03 -3.79 12.82
N ILE A 82 -10.28 -4.53 13.64
CA ILE A 82 -10.65 -4.80 15.04
C ILE A 82 -9.90 -3.91 16.01
N ASN A 83 -8.58 -3.80 15.85
CA ASN A 83 -7.69 -3.16 16.84
C ASN A 83 -7.00 -1.92 16.32
N ARG A 84 -7.61 -1.20 15.36
CA ARG A 84 -7.01 0.02 14.81
C ARG A 84 -6.83 1.07 15.90
N LYS A 85 -5.63 1.64 15.99
CA LYS A 85 -5.33 2.74 16.90
C LYS A 85 -5.82 4.05 16.31
N ALA A 86 -6.15 5.02 17.17
CA ALA A 86 -6.62 6.33 16.72
C ALA A 86 -5.60 7.08 15.85
N SER A 87 -4.31 6.84 16.08
CA SER A 87 -3.21 7.47 15.33
C SER A 87 -2.93 6.80 13.98
N GLU A 88 -3.54 5.65 13.69
CA GLU A 88 -3.31 4.93 12.44
C GLU A 88 -4.12 5.54 11.29
N PRO A 89 -3.70 5.29 10.03
CA PRO A 89 -4.37 5.84 8.86
C PRO A 89 -5.87 5.55 8.85
N ASN A 90 -6.65 6.56 8.43
CA ASN A 90 -8.09 6.41 8.27
C ASN A 90 -8.40 5.80 6.91
N GLU A 91 -8.73 4.51 6.91
CA GLU A 91 -9.03 3.78 5.69
C GLU A 91 -10.24 4.31 4.92
N MET A 92 -11.24 4.84 5.62
CA MET A 92 -12.48 5.26 4.96
C MET A 92 -12.26 6.37 3.93
N ASN A 93 -11.42 7.36 4.25
CA ASN A 93 -11.12 8.43 3.31
C ASN A 93 -10.35 7.90 2.09
N LEU A 94 -9.37 7.04 2.32
CA LEU A 94 -8.58 6.46 1.23
C LEU A 94 -9.43 5.57 0.34
N LEU A 95 -10.29 4.74 0.91
CA LEU A 95 -11.19 3.87 0.14
C LEU A 95 -12.15 4.70 -0.71
N ARG A 96 -12.68 5.79 -0.16
CA ARG A 96 -13.55 6.70 -0.91
C ARG A 96 -12.82 7.31 -2.10
N LEU A 97 -11.59 7.77 -1.90
CA LEU A 97 -10.78 8.33 -2.99
C LEU A 97 -10.50 7.29 -4.07
N CYS A 98 -10.22 6.06 -3.68
CA CYS A 98 -10.02 4.98 -4.64
C CYS A 98 -11.28 4.70 -5.46
N ASP A 99 -12.45 4.72 -4.82
CA ASP A 99 -13.72 4.53 -5.53
C ASP A 99 -14.00 5.66 -6.51
N VAL A 100 -13.74 6.91 -6.09
CA VAL A 100 -13.95 8.09 -6.95
C VAL A 100 -13.03 8.04 -8.16
N HIS A 101 -11.79 7.61 -7.99
CA HIS A 101 -10.77 7.62 -9.05
C HIS A 101 -10.58 6.26 -9.72
N ASN A 102 -11.42 5.28 -9.41
CA ASN A 102 -11.35 3.92 -9.98
C ASN A 102 -9.98 3.26 -9.78
N VAL A 103 -9.41 3.43 -8.60
CA VAL A 103 -8.14 2.80 -8.23
C VAL A 103 -8.43 1.45 -7.56
N PRO A 104 -7.93 0.34 -8.10
CA PRO A 104 -8.06 -0.95 -7.42
C PRO A 104 -7.43 -0.90 -6.03
N VAL A 105 -8.13 -1.43 -5.04
CA VAL A 105 -7.65 -1.45 -3.67
C VAL A 105 -7.77 -2.86 -3.07
N ALA A 106 -6.71 -3.32 -2.43
CA ALA A 106 -6.70 -4.57 -1.68
C ALA A 106 -6.54 -4.24 -0.20
N THR A 107 -7.50 -4.67 0.62
CA THR A 107 -7.51 -4.37 2.06
C THR A 107 -7.03 -5.55 2.91
N ASN A 108 -6.68 -6.66 2.28
CA ASN A 108 -6.20 -7.86 2.96
C ASN A 108 -5.31 -8.65 2.01
N ILE A 109 -4.60 -9.65 2.56
CA ILE A 109 -3.61 -10.40 1.79
C ILE A 109 -4.26 -11.20 0.65
N ALA A 110 -5.44 -11.75 0.84
CA ALA A 110 -6.08 -12.56 -0.19
C ALA A 110 -6.36 -11.74 -1.44
N THR A 111 -6.89 -10.54 -1.28
CA THR A 111 -7.14 -9.63 -2.41
C THR A 111 -5.82 -9.13 -3.01
N ALA A 112 -4.83 -8.84 -2.17
CA ALA A 112 -3.52 -8.40 -2.65
C ALA A 112 -2.84 -9.46 -3.52
N GLU A 113 -2.95 -10.73 -3.15
CA GLU A 113 -2.43 -11.82 -3.96
C GLU A 113 -3.16 -11.93 -5.30
N ALA A 114 -4.48 -11.83 -5.29
CA ALA A 114 -5.27 -11.86 -6.52
C ALA A 114 -4.91 -10.70 -7.46
N VAL A 115 -4.80 -9.48 -6.93
CA VAL A 115 -4.41 -8.30 -7.71
C VAL A 115 -3.01 -8.48 -8.30
N SER A 116 -2.06 -8.98 -7.51
CA SER A 116 -0.69 -9.18 -7.96
C SER A 116 -0.62 -10.25 -9.04
N TYR A 117 -1.34 -11.33 -8.87
CA TYR A 117 -1.28 -12.45 -9.80
C TYR A 117 -1.93 -12.15 -11.14
N THR A 118 -3.03 -11.40 -11.16
CA THR A 118 -3.77 -11.13 -12.39
C THR A 118 -3.51 -9.73 -12.95
N HIS A 119 -3.68 -8.70 -12.12
CA HIS A 119 -3.64 -7.31 -12.57
C HIS A 119 -2.20 -6.79 -12.74
N LEU A 120 -1.36 -6.97 -11.72
CA LEU A 120 0.02 -6.47 -11.78
C LEU A 120 0.87 -7.23 -12.81
N ARG A 121 0.72 -8.56 -12.88
CA ARG A 121 1.42 -9.36 -13.88
C ARG A 121 1.06 -8.97 -15.30
N ALA A 122 -0.20 -8.64 -15.54
CA ALA A 122 -0.65 -8.25 -16.88
C ALA A 122 -0.03 -6.93 -17.35
N HIS A 123 0.53 -6.14 -16.43
CA HIS A 123 1.14 -4.85 -16.73
C HIS A 123 2.66 -4.83 -16.56
N GLU A 124 3.28 -6.01 -16.54
CA GLU A 124 4.73 -6.12 -16.48
C GLU A 124 5.42 -5.62 -17.77
#